data_f9995d67b263627e33a2e0ee7a6cb0bb
#
_entry.id   f9995d67b263627e33a2e0ee7a6cb0bb
#
_cell.length_a   1.000
_cell.length_b   1.000
_cell.length_c   1.000
_cell.angle_alpha   90.00
_cell.angle_beta   90.00
_cell.angle_gamma   90.00
#
_symmetry.space_group_name_H-M   'P 1'
#
loop_
_entity.id
_entity.type
_entity.pdbx_description
1 polymer ?
#
loop_
_entity_poly.entity_id
_entity_poly.type
_entity_poly.pdbx_seq_one_letter_code
_entity_poly.pdbx_strand_id
1 'polypeptide(L)'
;RGDELLVQVIKEGFGTKGPTLSTYISIPGRYLVLMPPLGRVGVSKKIDNEKERRVLRGIMNALKPPKGVGFVVRTAGTERTKSEMARDMAYLLRLWKSIVKRMRKYSAPIDIYQESDMIIRTIRDMFTEDVGRILIDDRAAYERAKEFLELVMPKYASRLQFYDGKEPLFYRYRLEEEISRIHQHKVPLKGGGSIVIDTTEALVAIDVNSGSFRTEKSAEENAYQMNLIAAKEIARQLRLR
;
A
#
# COMPACT_ATOMS: atom_id res chain seq x y z
N ARG A 1 -30.60 -22.34 7.27
CA ARG A 1 -29.67 -23.24 6.55
C ARG A 1 -29.96 -23.16 5.07
N GLY A 2 -28.87 -23.08 4.23
CA GLY A 2 -29.00 -22.96 2.78
C GLY A 2 -28.96 -21.53 2.22
N ASP A 3 -28.85 -20.51 3.08
CA ASP A 3 -28.67 -19.12 2.61
C ASP A 3 -27.25 -18.88 2.09
N GLU A 4 -27.14 -18.19 0.98
CA GLU A 4 -25.86 -17.77 0.40
C GLU A 4 -25.51 -16.36 0.92
N LEU A 5 -24.29 -16.19 1.39
CA LEU A 5 -23.79 -14.93 1.91
C LEU A 5 -22.54 -14.49 1.17
N LEU A 6 -22.44 -13.19 0.84
CA LEU A 6 -21.19 -12.60 0.41
C LEU A 6 -20.36 -12.24 1.64
N VAL A 7 -19.17 -12.83 1.72
CA VAL A 7 -18.21 -12.57 2.80
C VAL A 7 -16.89 -12.10 2.23
N GLN A 8 -16.21 -11.21 2.97
CA GLN A 8 -14.86 -10.77 2.69
C GLN A 8 -13.91 -11.40 3.71
N VAL A 9 -12.82 -12.00 3.23
CA VAL A 9 -11.71 -12.43 4.08
C VAL A 9 -10.95 -11.19 4.52
N ILE A 10 -10.93 -10.92 5.82
CA ILE A 10 -10.22 -9.77 6.42
C ILE A 10 -8.80 -10.16 6.81
N LYS A 11 -8.61 -11.38 7.31
CA LYS A 11 -7.32 -11.96 7.67
C LYS A 11 -7.30 -13.42 7.28
N GLU A 12 -6.18 -13.86 6.79
CA GLU A 12 -5.93 -15.28 6.54
C GLU A 12 -5.90 -16.08 7.84
N GLY A 13 -6.15 -17.38 7.75
CA GLY A 13 -5.97 -18.28 8.87
C GLY A 13 -4.49 -18.45 9.20
N PHE A 14 -4.18 -18.62 10.48
CA PHE A 14 -2.82 -18.89 10.93
C PHE A 14 -2.82 -20.08 11.92
N GLY A 15 -2.03 -21.09 11.60
CA GLY A 15 -1.96 -22.32 12.40
C GLY A 15 -3.32 -23.02 12.45
N THR A 16 -3.85 -23.24 13.65
CA THR A 16 -5.16 -23.88 13.87
C THR A 16 -6.34 -22.88 13.80
N LYS A 17 -6.07 -21.58 13.69
CA LYS A 17 -7.11 -20.54 13.61
C LYS A 17 -7.53 -20.34 12.15
N GLY A 18 -8.82 -20.47 11.89
CA GLY A 18 -9.40 -20.20 10.58
C GLY A 18 -9.35 -18.71 10.20
N PRO A 19 -9.67 -18.35 8.94
CA PRO A 19 -9.69 -16.98 8.47
C PRO A 19 -10.78 -16.15 9.17
N THR A 20 -10.53 -14.85 9.31
CA THR A 20 -11.51 -13.90 9.82
C THR A 20 -12.35 -13.38 8.66
N LEU A 21 -13.65 -13.57 8.72
CA LEU A 21 -14.61 -13.18 7.69
C LEU A 21 -15.48 -12.00 8.16
N SER A 22 -15.95 -11.21 7.21
CA SER A 22 -16.91 -10.13 7.44
C SER A 22 -17.94 -10.06 6.32
N THR A 23 -19.18 -9.77 6.66
CA THR A 23 -20.24 -9.41 5.69
C THR A 23 -20.19 -7.91 5.33
N TYR A 24 -19.43 -7.12 6.07
CA TYR A 24 -19.18 -5.70 5.76
C TYR A 24 -18.10 -5.60 4.67
N ILE A 25 -18.56 -5.67 3.42
CA ILE A 25 -17.66 -5.58 2.27
C ILE A 25 -17.06 -4.18 2.18
N SER A 26 -15.75 -4.11 2.03
CA SER A 26 -15.01 -2.88 1.84
C SER A 26 -14.00 -3.03 0.69
N ILE A 27 -14.16 -2.21 -0.34
CA ILE A 27 -13.30 -2.24 -1.54
C ILE A 27 -12.49 -0.95 -1.57
N PRO A 28 -11.18 -1.01 -1.34
CA PRO A 28 -10.34 0.18 -1.32
C PRO A 28 -10.01 0.65 -2.73
N GLY A 29 -10.30 1.93 -2.99
CA GLY A 29 -9.76 2.71 -4.10
C GLY A 29 -8.51 3.47 -3.70
N ARG A 30 -8.08 4.40 -4.52
CA ARG A 30 -6.95 5.29 -4.22
C ARG A 30 -7.31 6.30 -3.12
N TYR A 31 -8.40 7.01 -3.29
CA TYR A 31 -8.83 8.10 -2.41
C TYR A 31 -10.07 7.75 -1.60
N LEU A 32 -10.82 6.78 -2.05
CA LEU A 32 -12.09 6.34 -1.47
C LEU A 32 -12.04 4.87 -1.10
N VAL A 33 -12.90 4.48 -0.17
CA VAL A 33 -13.27 3.06 0.07
C VAL A 33 -14.75 2.94 -0.23
N LEU A 34 -15.12 2.01 -1.08
CA LEU A 34 -16.51 1.66 -1.32
C LEU A 34 -16.97 0.65 -0.28
N MET A 35 -18.08 0.92 0.38
CA MET A 35 -18.68 0.08 1.42
C MET A 35 -20.19 -0.08 1.16
N PRO A 36 -20.59 -1.04 0.34
CA PRO A 36 -21.99 -1.18 -0.09
C PRO A 36 -23.02 -1.19 1.05
N PRO A 37 -22.78 -1.88 2.17
CA PRO A 37 -23.77 -1.94 3.25
C PRO A 37 -23.95 -0.63 4.01
N LEU A 38 -23.02 0.31 3.91
CA LEU A 38 -23.02 1.51 4.75
C LEU A 38 -24.08 2.54 4.34
N GLY A 39 -24.43 2.62 3.06
CA GLY A 39 -25.46 3.50 2.50
C GLY A 39 -25.24 5.01 2.70
N ARG A 40 -24.08 5.43 3.23
CA ARG A 40 -23.75 6.83 3.57
C ARG A 40 -22.31 7.18 3.25
N VAL A 41 -22.03 8.48 3.17
CA VAL A 41 -20.68 9.01 3.01
C VAL A 41 -20.02 9.20 4.38
N GLY A 42 -18.80 8.72 4.52
CA GLY A 42 -17.93 8.91 5.66
C GLY A 42 -16.60 9.57 5.29
N VAL A 43 -15.88 10.02 6.31
CA VAL A 43 -14.49 10.48 6.20
C VAL A 43 -13.65 9.71 7.21
N SER A 44 -12.47 9.25 6.81
CA SER A 44 -11.56 8.48 7.68
C SER A 44 -11.39 9.14 9.05
N LYS A 45 -11.41 8.32 10.11
CA LYS A 45 -11.14 8.79 11.49
C LYS A 45 -9.71 9.30 11.67
N LYS A 46 -8.79 8.92 10.78
CA LYS A 46 -7.40 9.39 10.80
C LYS A 46 -7.22 10.83 10.30
N ILE A 47 -8.27 11.47 9.81
CA ILE A 47 -8.28 12.90 9.43
C ILE A 47 -8.88 13.65 10.60
N ASP A 48 -8.04 14.23 11.46
CA ASP A 48 -8.48 14.87 12.71
C ASP A 48 -9.01 16.29 12.50
N ASN A 49 -8.60 16.97 11.41
CA ASN A 49 -8.99 18.36 11.12
C ASN A 49 -10.46 18.44 10.67
N GLU A 50 -11.31 19.01 11.52
CA GLU A 50 -12.74 19.16 11.24
C GLU A 50 -13.05 20.06 10.01
N LYS A 51 -12.20 21.06 9.71
CA LYS A 51 -12.38 21.89 8.51
C LYS A 51 -12.18 21.04 7.25
N GLU A 52 -11.12 20.26 7.20
CA GLU A 52 -10.85 19.31 6.10
C GLU A 52 -11.98 18.29 5.95
N ARG A 53 -12.45 17.72 7.05
CA ARG A 53 -13.57 16.77 7.06
C ARG A 53 -14.83 17.37 6.46
N ARG A 54 -15.14 18.64 6.75
CA ARG A 54 -16.29 19.36 6.16
C ARG A 54 -16.12 19.56 4.65
N VAL A 55 -14.94 19.99 4.21
CA VAL A 55 -14.62 20.16 2.78
C VAL A 55 -14.78 18.81 2.04
N LEU A 56 -14.21 17.72 2.57
CA LEU A 56 -14.30 16.40 1.97
C LEU A 56 -15.75 15.89 1.89
N ARG A 57 -16.55 16.08 2.94
CA ARG A 57 -17.99 15.76 2.91
C ARG A 57 -18.71 16.60 1.85
N GLY A 58 -18.38 17.88 1.72
CA GLY A 58 -18.92 18.77 0.68
C GLY A 58 -18.63 18.27 -0.73
N ILE A 59 -17.37 17.87 -1.00
CA ILE A 59 -16.97 17.29 -2.28
C ILE A 59 -17.77 16.02 -2.58
N MET A 60 -17.86 15.10 -1.61
CA MET A 60 -18.58 13.84 -1.79
C MET A 60 -20.08 14.06 -2.02
N ASN A 61 -20.70 14.98 -1.29
CA ASN A 61 -22.12 15.34 -1.52
C ASN A 61 -22.35 15.93 -2.92
N ALA A 62 -21.40 16.73 -3.41
CA ALA A 62 -21.44 17.29 -4.76
C ALA A 62 -21.19 16.24 -5.87
N LEU A 63 -20.58 15.10 -5.54
CA LEU A 63 -20.42 13.95 -6.46
C LEU A 63 -21.68 13.09 -6.57
N LYS A 64 -22.63 13.24 -5.62
CA LYS A 64 -23.91 12.51 -5.59
C LYS A 64 -23.75 11.01 -5.76
N PRO A 65 -23.08 10.29 -4.82
CA PRO A 65 -22.92 8.86 -4.92
C PRO A 65 -24.28 8.15 -5.05
N PRO A 66 -24.34 6.99 -5.72
CA PRO A 66 -25.60 6.26 -5.89
C PRO A 66 -26.24 5.91 -4.54
N LYS A 67 -27.57 5.98 -4.46
CA LYS A 67 -28.31 5.56 -3.27
C LYS A 67 -28.02 4.07 -2.95
N GLY A 68 -27.88 3.76 -1.67
CA GLY A 68 -27.62 2.40 -1.20
C GLY A 68 -26.14 1.97 -1.25
N VAL A 69 -25.23 2.85 -1.69
CA VAL A 69 -23.80 2.56 -1.71
C VAL A 69 -23.06 3.59 -0.85
N GLY A 70 -22.32 3.13 0.14
CA GLY A 70 -21.53 3.97 1.01
C GLY A 70 -20.10 4.19 0.49
N PHE A 71 -19.54 5.33 0.85
CA PHE A 71 -18.13 5.65 0.58
C PHE A 71 -17.47 6.26 1.80
N VAL A 72 -16.21 5.92 2.03
CA VAL A 72 -15.37 6.55 3.05
C VAL A 72 -14.16 7.19 2.36
N VAL A 73 -13.96 8.48 2.60
CA VAL A 73 -12.77 9.19 2.10
C VAL A 73 -11.55 8.76 2.91
N ARG A 74 -10.48 8.31 2.23
CA ARG A 74 -9.19 7.94 2.83
C ARG A 74 -8.33 9.18 3.13
N THR A 75 -7.31 9.03 3.95
CA THR A 75 -6.29 10.08 4.19
C THR A 75 -5.61 10.52 2.89
N ALA A 76 -5.37 9.61 1.94
CA ALA A 76 -4.83 9.95 0.61
C ALA A 76 -5.75 10.84 -0.23
N GLY A 77 -7.02 11.01 0.16
CA GLY A 77 -7.99 11.89 -0.48
C GLY A 77 -7.96 13.33 0.03
N THR A 78 -7.16 13.63 1.08
CA THR A 78 -6.95 15.01 1.56
C THR A 78 -6.30 15.84 0.46
N GLU A 79 -6.75 17.07 0.27
CA GLU A 79 -6.25 18.00 -0.77
C GLU A 79 -6.47 17.55 -2.23
N ARG A 80 -7.29 16.51 -2.45
CA ARG A 80 -7.61 16.06 -3.81
C ARG A 80 -8.83 16.77 -4.39
N THR A 81 -8.79 16.93 -5.71
CA THR A 81 -9.86 17.62 -6.45
C THR A 81 -11.11 16.75 -6.56
N LYS A 82 -12.26 17.41 -6.74
CA LYS A 82 -13.52 16.72 -7.04
C LYS A 82 -13.40 15.77 -8.23
N SER A 83 -12.63 16.16 -9.27
CA SER A 83 -12.43 15.35 -10.48
C SER A 83 -11.65 14.07 -10.20
N GLU A 84 -10.62 14.12 -9.35
CA GLU A 84 -9.84 12.93 -8.95
C GLU A 84 -10.70 11.96 -8.15
N MET A 85 -11.46 12.45 -7.18
CA MET A 85 -12.40 11.63 -6.40
C MET A 85 -13.52 11.04 -7.28
N ALA A 86 -14.00 11.79 -8.29
CA ALA A 86 -15.00 11.31 -9.22
C ALA A 86 -14.49 10.10 -10.05
N ARG A 87 -13.23 10.16 -10.50
CA ARG A 87 -12.61 9.04 -11.24
C ARG A 87 -12.46 7.79 -10.38
N ASP A 88 -11.97 7.96 -9.16
CA ASP A 88 -11.82 6.85 -8.21
C ASP A 88 -13.20 6.23 -7.85
N MET A 89 -14.21 7.06 -7.62
CA MET A 89 -15.59 6.62 -7.40
C MET A 89 -16.12 5.83 -8.61
N ALA A 90 -15.91 6.32 -9.82
CA ALA A 90 -16.35 5.66 -11.04
C ALA A 90 -15.65 4.30 -11.23
N TYR A 91 -14.37 4.20 -10.93
CA TYR A 91 -13.62 2.94 -10.92
C TYR A 91 -14.23 1.95 -9.93
N LEU A 92 -14.42 2.35 -8.68
CA LEU A 92 -14.99 1.51 -7.62
C LEU A 92 -16.41 1.04 -7.95
N LEU A 93 -17.24 1.89 -8.53
CA LEU A 93 -18.59 1.53 -8.96
C LEU A 93 -18.59 0.50 -10.10
N ARG A 94 -17.66 0.62 -11.07
CA ARG A 94 -17.49 -0.40 -12.12
C ARG A 94 -17.06 -1.74 -11.55
N LEU A 95 -16.08 -1.73 -10.64
CA LEU A 95 -15.60 -2.92 -9.97
C LEU A 95 -16.74 -3.60 -9.18
N TRP A 96 -17.49 -2.84 -8.40
CA TRP A 96 -18.65 -3.33 -7.66
C TRP A 96 -19.71 -3.94 -8.58
N LYS A 97 -20.02 -3.27 -9.69
CA LYS A 97 -20.95 -3.80 -10.70
C LYS A 97 -20.48 -5.14 -11.27
N SER A 98 -19.19 -5.30 -11.50
CA SER A 98 -18.61 -6.57 -11.94
C SER A 98 -18.77 -7.68 -10.89
N ILE A 99 -18.50 -7.37 -9.63
CA ILE A 99 -18.67 -8.28 -8.48
C ILE A 99 -20.15 -8.73 -8.39
N VAL A 100 -21.09 -7.80 -8.41
CA VAL A 100 -22.53 -8.10 -8.35
C VAL A 100 -22.98 -8.95 -9.56
N LYS A 101 -22.44 -8.68 -10.74
CA LYS A 101 -22.72 -9.51 -11.94
C LYS A 101 -22.24 -10.95 -11.76
N ARG A 102 -21.06 -11.15 -11.18
CA ARG A 102 -20.53 -12.50 -10.89
C ARG A 102 -21.35 -13.21 -9.83
N MET A 103 -21.73 -12.53 -8.73
CA MET A 103 -22.60 -13.08 -7.70
C MET A 103 -23.92 -13.64 -8.26
N ARG A 104 -24.51 -12.93 -9.23
CA ARG A 104 -25.77 -13.36 -9.86
C ARG A 104 -25.60 -14.51 -10.85
N LYS A 105 -24.40 -14.73 -11.34
CA LYS A 105 -24.10 -15.73 -12.37
C LYS A 105 -23.72 -17.09 -11.79
N TYR A 106 -23.10 -17.11 -10.62
CA TYR A 106 -22.51 -18.31 -10.04
C TYR A 106 -23.11 -18.58 -8.65
N SER A 107 -23.33 -19.86 -8.33
CA SER A 107 -23.76 -20.30 -7.02
C SER A 107 -22.61 -20.49 -6.05
N ALA A 108 -22.88 -20.34 -4.75
CA ALA A 108 -21.88 -20.60 -3.71
C ALA A 108 -21.56 -22.12 -3.59
N PRO A 109 -20.35 -22.49 -3.12
CA PRO A 109 -19.23 -21.62 -2.76
C PRO A 109 -18.37 -21.25 -3.97
N ILE A 110 -18.01 -19.98 -4.12
CA ILE A 110 -17.16 -19.50 -5.21
C ILE A 110 -16.40 -18.23 -4.80
N ASP A 111 -15.17 -18.07 -5.30
CA ASP A 111 -14.41 -16.83 -5.21
C ASP A 111 -14.96 -15.81 -6.21
N ILE A 112 -15.64 -14.80 -5.72
CA ILE A 112 -16.27 -13.75 -6.53
C ILE A 112 -15.23 -12.72 -6.99
N TYR A 113 -14.34 -12.32 -6.11
CA TYR A 113 -13.31 -11.32 -6.38
C TYR A 113 -12.11 -11.53 -5.48
N GLN A 114 -10.94 -11.51 -6.07
CA GLN A 114 -9.67 -11.52 -5.35
C GLN A 114 -8.84 -10.32 -5.80
N GLU A 115 -8.43 -9.51 -4.86
CA GLU A 115 -7.47 -8.43 -5.11
C GLU A 115 -6.06 -9.02 -5.07
N SER A 116 -5.67 -9.67 -6.16
CA SER A 116 -4.40 -10.41 -6.27
C SER A 116 -3.29 -9.63 -6.96
N ASP A 117 -3.60 -8.51 -7.63
CA ASP A 117 -2.59 -7.74 -8.37
C ASP A 117 -1.82 -6.83 -7.42
N MET A 118 -0.63 -7.29 -7.01
CA MET A 118 0.27 -6.56 -6.12
C MET A 118 0.75 -5.25 -6.76
N ILE A 119 0.91 -5.20 -8.09
CA ILE A 119 1.35 -4.00 -8.81
C ILE A 119 0.28 -2.92 -8.72
N ILE A 120 -0.98 -3.27 -9.01
CA ILE A 120 -2.11 -2.34 -8.88
C ILE A 120 -2.22 -1.84 -7.43
N ARG A 121 -2.11 -2.73 -6.44
CA ARG A 121 -2.14 -2.36 -5.02
C ARG A 121 -1.00 -1.41 -4.68
N THR A 122 0.21 -1.69 -5.13
CA THR A 122 1.38 -0.84 -4.89
C THR A 122 1.20 0.55 -5.50
N ILE A 123 0.78 0.64 -6.77
CA ILE A 123 0.49 1.92 -7.42
C ILE A 123 -0.63 2.66 -6.67
N ARG A 124 -1.70 1.96 -6.30
CA ARG A 124 -2.83 2.57 -5.60
C ARG A 124 -2.44 3.14 -4.24
N ASP A 125 -1.65 2.41 -3.45
CA ASP A 125 -1.41 2.74 -2.05
C ASP A 125 -0.10 3.50 -1.82
N MET A 126 0.91 3.29 -2.65
CA MET A 126 2.27 3.83 -2.43
C MET A 126 2.69 4.90 -3.44
N PHE A 127 2.00 5.04 -4.59
CA PHE A 127 2.37 6.05 -5.56
C PHE A 127 2.18 7.46 -4.99
N THR A 128 3.21 8.30 -5.09
CA THR A 128 3.21 9.71 -4.70
C THR A 128 3.63 10.59 -5.89
N GLU A 129 3.42 11.90 -5.80
CA GLU A 129 3.68 12.82 -6.93
C GLU A 129 5.16 13.00 -7.26
N ASP A 130 6.03 12.66 -6.33
CA ASP A 130 7.50 12.68 -6.48
C ASP A 130 8.04 11.46 -7.22
N VAL A 131 7.23 10.39 -7.41
CA VAL A 131 7.63 9.24 -8.23
C VAL A 131 7.75 9.65 -9.69
N GLY A 132 8.97 9.69 -10.21
CA GLY A 132 9.26 10.12 -11.59
C GLY A 132 8.90 9.08 -12.63
N ARG A 133 9.11 7.77 -12.35
CA ARG A 133 8.87 6.66 -13.29
C ARG A 133 8.38 5.42 -12.57
N ILE A 134 7.54 4.65 -13.27
CA ILE A 134 7.11 3.30 -12.88
C ILE A 134 7.59 2.39 -14.00
N LEU A 135 8.46 1.44 -13.69
CA LEU A 135 9.02 0.50 -14.66
C LEU A 135 8.46 -0.89 -14.38
N ILE A 136 7.98 -1.56 -15.43
CA ILE A 136 7.43 -2.92 -15.35
C ILE A 136 8.00 -3.72 -16.53
N ASP A 137 8.55 -4.89 -16.24
CA ASP A 137 9.19 -5.80 -17.20
C ASP A 137 8.30 -6.98 -17.65
N ASP A 138 7.15 -7.19 -17.00
CA ASP A 138 6.12 -8.11 -17.47
C ASP A 138 5.07 -7.39 -18.30
N ARG A 139 4.85 -7.86 -19.53
CA ARG A 139 3.93 -7.19 -20.48
C ARG A 139 2.48 -7.20 -20.00
N ALA A 140 2.02 -8.29 -19.45
CA ALA A 140 0.65 -8.40 -18.98
C ALA A 140 0.40 -7.51 -17.77
N ALA A 141 1.35 -7.44 -16.84
CA ALA A 141 1.30 -6.53 -15.69
C ALA A 141 1.37 -5.06 -16.11
N TYR A 142 2.19 -4.73 -17.12
CA TYR A 142 2.26 -3.37 -17.67
C TYR A 142 0.90 -2.93 -18.24
N GLU A 143 0.25 -3.77 -19.06
CA GLU A 143 -1.05 -3.40 -19.63
C GLU A 143 -2.13 -3.20 -18.57
N ARG A 144 -2.17 -4.07 -17.53
CA ARG A 144 -3.09 -3.88 -16.39
C ARG A 144 -2.80 -2.60 -15.61
N ALA A 145 -1.52 -2.30 -15.34
CA ALA A 145 -1.11 -1.07 -14.67
C ALA A 145 -1.46 0.17 -15.49
N LYS A 146 -1.30 0.10 -16.82
CA LYS A 146 -1.65 1.15 -17.75
C LYS A 146 -3.14 1.45 -17.72
N GLU A 147 -3.98 0.42 -17.86
CA GLU A 147 -5.43 0.55 -17.78
C GLU A 147 -5.86 1.19 -16.45
N PHE A 148 -5.28 0.74 -15.34
CA PHE A 148 -5.57 1.31 -14.03
C PHE A 148 -5.19 2.80 -13.93
N LEU A 149 -3.97 3.16 -14.36
CA LEU A 149 -3.49 4.55 -14.31
C LEU A 149 -4.31 5.47 -15.22
N GLU A 150 -4.60 5.08 -16.45
CA GLU A 150 -5.41 5.86 -17.40
C GLU A 150 -6.82 6.11 -16.83
N LEU A 151 -7.35 5.14 -16.09
CA LEU A 151 -8.69 5.20 -15.52
C LEU A 151 -8.77 6.04 -14.25
N VAL A 152 -7.82 5.88 -13.33
CA VAL A 152 -7.87 6.45 -11.98
C VAL A 152 -6.99 7.71 -11.89
N MET A 153 -5.82 7.68 -12.50
CA MET A 153 -4.80 8.72 -12.39
C MET A 153 -4.20 9.11 -13.77
N PRO A 154 -4.99 9.55 -14.75
CA PRO A 154 -4.53 9.79 -16.13
C PRO A 154 -3.38 10.80 -16.22
N LYS A 155 -3.31 11.75 -15.30
CA LYS A 155 -2.22 12.74 -15.19
C LYS A 155 -0.83 12.08 -15.09
N TYR A 156 -0.77 10.87 -14.52
CA TYR A 156 0.49 10.17 -14.25
C TYR A 156 0.71 8.95 -15.16
N ALA A 157 -0.19 8.67 -16.07
CA ALA A 157 -0.09 7.52 -16.99
C ALA A 157 1.20 7.53 -17.82
N SER A 158 1.69 8.72 -18.19
CA SER A 158 2.95 8.90 -18.94
C SER A 158 4.21 8.51 -18.15
N ARG A 159 4.12 8.36 -16.83
CA ARG A 159 5.24 7.90 -15.98
C ARG A 159 5.43 6.39 -16.01
N LEU A 160 4.42 5.64 -16.50
CA LEU A 160 4.51 4.21 -16.67
C LEU A 160 5.29 3.89 -17.95
N GLN A 161 6.30 3.05 -17.83
CA GLN A 161 7.15 2.64 -18.93
C GLN A 161 7.34 1.12 -18.89
N PHE A 162 7.22 0.50 -20.06
CA PHE A 162 7.60 -0.89 -20.21
C PHE A 162 9.12 -1.00 -20.26
N TYR A 163 9.67 -1.93 -19.48
CA TYR A 163 11.10 -2.20 -19.49
C TYR A 163 11.37 -3.44 -20.33
N ASP A 164 12.10 -3.26 -21.42
CA ASP A 164 12.50 -4.30 -22.38
C ASP A 164 14.03 -4.51 -22.43
N GLY A 165 14.75 -4.04 -21.41
CA GLY A 165 16.19 -4.17 -21.33
C GLY A 165 16.64 -5.64 -21.24
N LYS A 166 17.84 -5.94 -21.77
CA LYS A 166 18.45 -7.28 -21.72
C LYS A 166 18.83 -7.71 -20.30
N GLU A 167 19.14 -6.75 -19.45
CA GLU A 167 19.52 -6.93 -18.06
C GLU A 167 18.27 -6.97 -17.18
N PRO A 168 18.14 -7.89 -16.21
CA PRO A 168 16.99 -7.93 -15.31
C PRO A 168 16.79 -6.58 -14.60
N LEU A 169 15.53 -6.15 -14.47
CA LEU A 169 15.17 -4.81 -13.97
C LEU A 169 15.79 -4.53 -12.59
N PHE A 170 15.66 -5.47 -11.65
CA PHE A 170 16.19 -5.30 -10.29
C PHE A 170 17.71 -5.28 -10.24
N TYR A 171 18.37 -6.07 -11.10
CA TYR A 171 19.82 -6.06 -11.22
C TYR A 171 20.35 -4.72 -11.73
N ARG A 172 19.72 -4.17 -12.77
CA ARG A 172 20.08 -2.84 -13.33
C ARG A 172 20.04 -1.72 -12.29
N TYR A 173 19.09 -1.78 -11.36
CA TYR A 173 18.94 -0.80 -10.29
C TYR A 173 19.61 -1.24 -8.97
N ARG A 174 20.39 -2.32 -8.97
CA ARG A 174 21.08 -2.91 -7.80
C ARG A 174 20.14 -3.23 -6.64
N LEU A 175 18.90 -3.52 -6.94
CA LEU A 175 17.90 -3.87 -5.93
C LEU A 175 18.08 -5.28 -5.40
N GLU A 176 18.63 -6.23 -6.18
CA GLU A 176 18.92 -7.60 -5.74
C GLU A 176 19.83 -7.62 -4.51
N GLU A 177 20.88 -6.78 -4.52
CA GLU A 177 21.80 -6.68 -3.38
C GLU A 177 21.09 -6.08 -2.15
N GLU A 178 20.25 -5.05 -2.34
CA GLU A 178 19.49 -4.43 -1.26
C GLU A 178 18.45 -5.40 -0.67
N ILE A 179 17.74 -6.16 -1.53
CA ILE A 179 16.80 -7.20 -1.10
C ILE A 179 17.51 -8.28 -0.28
N SER A 180 18.68 -8.75 -0.75
CA SER A 180 19.48 -9.71 -0.03
C SER A 180 19.92 -9.20 1.35
N ARG A 181 20.26 -7.91 1.46
CA ARG A 181 20.64 -7.28 2.73
C ARG A 181 19.48 -7.20 3.74
N ILE A 182 18.24 -7.08 3.26
CA ILE A 182 17.06 -7.06 4.14
C ILE A 182 16.97 -8.33 5.01
N HIS A 183 17.41 -9.46 4.47
CA HIS A 183 17.38 -10.76 5.19
C HIS A 183 18.65 -11.06 5.99
N GLN A 184 19.67 -10.21 5.90
CA GLN A 184 20.91 -10.41 6.67
C GLN A 184 20.74 -9.99 8.12
N HIS A 185 21.25 -10.82 9.01
CA HIS A 185 21.33 -10.59 10.45
C HIS A 185 22.12 -9.31 10.79
N LYS A 186 23.27 -9.14 10.15
CA LYS A 186 24.19 -8.02 10.32
C LYS A 186 24.08 -7.06 9.16
N VAL A 187 23.76 -5.81 9.45
CA VAL A 187 23.64 -4.72 8.47
C VAL A 187 24.81 -3.75 8.67
N PRO A 188 25.67 -3.58 7.67
CA PRO A 188 26.80 -2.66 7.76
C PRO A 188 26.31 -1.21 7.76
N LEU A 189 26.96 -0.37 8.54
CA LEU A 189 26.71 1.06 8.62
C LEU A 189 27.76 1.86 7.82
N LYS A 190 27.37 3.03 7.35
CA LYS A 190 28.29 3.97 6.72
C LYS A 190 29.35 4.41 7.74
N GLY A 191 30.62 4.23 7.40
CA GLY A 191 31.74 4.62 8.27
C GLY A 191 32.38 3.46 9.06
N GLY A 192 31.91 2.21 8.93
CA GLY A 192 32.63 1.04 9.43
C GLY A 192 32.02 0.35 10.65
N GLY A 193 30.85 0.76 11.12
CA GLY A 193 30.06 0.06 12.13
C GLY A 193 29.03 -0.91 11.54
N SER A 194 28.22 -1.53 12.39
CA SER A 194 27.12 -2.39 11.99
C SER A 194 26.03 -2.42 13.04
N ILE A 195 24.81 -2.70 12.60
CA ILE A 195 23.73 -3.13 13.50
C ILE A 195 23.48 -4.63 13.32
N VAL A 196 23.09 -5.29 14.38
CA VAL A 196 22.67 -6.70 14.38
C VAL A 196 21.20 -6.74 14.78
N ILE A 197 20.37 -7.40 13.95
CA ILE A 197 18.91 -7.47 14.17
C ILE A 197 18.54 -8.91 14.41
N ASP A 198 18.12 -9.22 15.62
CA ASP A 198 17.73 -10.55 16.08
C ASP A 198 16.25 -10.61 16.37
N THR A 199 15.59 -11.57 15.70
CA THR A 199 14.17 -11.84 15.93
C THR A 199 14.05 -13.00 16.91
N THR A 200 13.43 -12.77 18.05
CA THR A 200 13.03 -13.80 19.01
C THR A 200 11.54 -14.08 18.88
N GLU A 201 11.02 -15.03 19.67
CA GLU A 201 9.59 -15.39 19.64
C GLU A 201 8.66 -14.20 19.96
N ALA A 202 9.08 -13.30 20.84
CA ALA A 202 8.21 -12.23 21.36
C ALA A 202 8.72 -10.82 21.10
N LEU A 203 9.98 -10.64 20.67
CA LEU A 203 10.56 -9.32 20.44
C LEU A 203 11.63 -9.33 19.35
N VAL A 204 12.01 -8.15 18.89
CA VAL A 204 13.18 -7.94 18.04
C VAL A 204 14.23 -7.16 18.84
N ALA A 205 15.42 -7.73 18.98
CA ALA A 205 16.57 -7.07 19.61
C ALA A 205 17.44 -6.44 18.51
N ILE A 206 17.92 -5.23 18.74
CA ILE A 206 18.84 -4.54 17.82
C ILE A 206 20.06 -4.10 18.60
N ASP A 207 21.21 -4.63 18.23
CA ASP A 207 22.51 -4.25 18.78
C ASP A 207 23.27 -3.33 17.83
N VAL A 208 24.07 -2.40 18.39
CA VAL A 208 24.87 -1.44 17.62
C VAL A 208 26.36 -1.67 17.90
N ASN A 209 27.09 -2.04 16.88
CA ASN A 209 28.53 -2.25 16.91
C ASN A 209 29.27 -1.12 16.22
N SER A 210 30.12 -0.38 16.94
CA SER A 210 30.91 0.72 16.39
C SER A 210 32.01 0.25 15.43
N GLY A 211 32.52 -0.97 15.59
CA GLY A 211 33.55 -1.54 14.72
C GLY A 211 34.79 -0.65 14.63
N SER A 212 35.20 -0.35 13.42
CA SER A 212 36.35 0.51 13.12
C SER A 212 36.00 2.00 13.00
N PHE A 213 34.79 2.41 13.34
CA PHE A 213 34.38 3.81 13.25
C PHE A 213 35.21 4.68 14.21
N ARG A 214 36.06 5.51 13.66
CA ARG A 214 36.87 6.48 14.40
C ARG A 214 36.94 7.79 13.61
N THR A 215 36.80 8.89 14.32
CA THR A 215 37.07 10.23 13.82
C THR A 215 38.18 10.83 14.70
N GLU A 216 38.72 11.98 14.34
CA GLU A 216 39.73 12.70 15.16
C GLU A 216 39.18 13.27 16.47
N LYS A 217 37.93 12.92 16.82
CA LYS A 217 37.21 13.38 17.99
C LYS A 217 37.33 12.42 19.19
N SER A 218 36.76 12.81 20.33
CA SER A 218 36.72 11.99 21.54
C SER A 218 35.98 10.67 21.34
N ALA A 219 36.23 9.66 22.18
CA ALA A 219 35.54 8.39 22.13
C ALA A 219 34.03 8.54 22.32
N GLU A 220 33.59 9.45 23.20
CA GLU A 220 32.19 9.74 23.47
C GLU A 220 31.49 10.36 22.25
N GLU A 221 32.16 11.32 21.60
CA GLU A 221 31.61 11.95 20.38
C GLU A 221 31.53 10.97 19.20
N ASN A 222 32.51 10.06 19.08
CA ASN A 222 32.48 8.97 18.11
C ASN A 222 31.29 8.03 18.37
N ALA A 223 31.04 7.65 19.63
CA ALA A 223 29.89 6.83 19.98
C ALA A 223 28.56 7.54 19.67
N TYR A 224 28.45 8.82 19.97
CA TYR A 224 27.28 9.62 19.65
C TYR A 224 27.01 9.67 18.14
N GLN A 225 28.03 9.97 17.32
CA GLN A 225 27.89 10.01 15.86
C GLN A 225 27.50 8.65 15.28
N MET A 226 28.12 7.58 15.78
CA MET A 226 27.76 6.22 15.37
C MET A 226 26.30 5.88 15.69
N ASN A 227 25.83 6.25 16.88
CA ASN A 227 24.46 6.02 17.30
C ASN A 227 23.44 6.80 16.44
N LEU A 228 23.77 8.00 15.97
CA LEU A 228 22.94 8.76 15.04
C LEU A 228 22.85 8.07 13.67
N ILE A 229 23.97 7.52 13.17
CA ILE A 229 23.99 6.75 11.92
C ILE A 229 23.16 5.47 12.08
N ALA A 230 23.36 4.76 13.19
CA ALA A 230 22.63 3.55 13.52
C ALA A 230 21.11 3.81 13.62
N ALA A 231 20.69 4.88 14.31
CA ALA A 231 19.28 5.23 14.46
C ALA A 231 18.58 5.47 13.11
N LYS A 232 19.27 6.12 12.15
CA LYS A 232 18.73 6.31 10.79
C LYS A 232 18.57 4.99 10.05
N GLU A 233 19.57 4.09 10.15
CA GLU A 233 19.50 2.79 9.49
C GLU A 233 18.47 1.88 10.18
N ILE A 234 18.37 1.89 11.50
CA ILE A 234 17.32 1.18 12.24
C ILE A 234 15.93 1.62 11.77
N ALA A 235 15.69 2.93 11.67
CA ALA A 235 14.42 3.46 11.17
C ALA A 235 14.13 3.02 9.73
N ARG A 236 15.16 2.87 8.88
CA ARG A 236 15.04 2.31 7.53
C ARG A 236 14.70 0.82 7.58
N GLN A 237 15.42 0.04 8.39
CA GLN A 237 15.23 -1.40 8.51
C GLN A 237 13.83 -1.77 9.05
N LEU A 238 13.29 -1.00 10.00
CA LEU A 238 11.92 -1.18 10.52
C LEU A 238 10.83 -1.00 9.45
N ARG A 239 11.14 -0.35 8.34
CA ARG A 239 10.20 -0.21 7.20
C ARG A 239 10.39 -1.28 6.13
N LEU A 240 11.51 -1.96 6.12
CA LEU A 240 11.88 -2.95 5.12
C LEU A 240 11.59 -4.39 5.57
N ARG A 241 11.58 -4.63 6.89
CA ARG A 241 11.42 -5.96 7.51
C ARG A 241 10.08 -6.15 8.19
#